data_c8f9e3688b605cfe409a5c43ab8b4c84
#
_entry.id   c8f9e3688b605cfe409a5c43ab8b4c84
#
_cell.length_a   1.000
_cell.length_b   1.000
_cell.length_c   1.000
_cell.angle_alpha   90.00
_cell.angle_beta   90.00
_cell.angle_gamma   90.00
#
_symmetry.space_group_name_H-M   'P 1'
#
loop_
_entity.id
_entity.type
_entity.pdbx_description
1 polymer ?
#
loop_
_entity_poly.entity_id
_entity_poly.type
_entity_poly.pdbx_seq_one_letter_code
_entity_poly.pdbx_strand_id
1 'polypeptide(L)'
;MNIEREKGKSAGTTSLEASHLERSGGQGDNLVYDDPEGEPELHVRTYAAVTAMFLLNLVQVFALQGPPVVLSYIGKDLNATASDTWVPNALSLVQAVWAPAISSASDAFQARKLILVGTCLVSFVGAAIAPGAKSIGRLIAAQTLIGVGFAAVPLAYTVPSEILPRRWRPMVQGSMNVAASLGACAAPLVIGGFTRSDPEGWRTFYWVQMALWGATAAGIFMGYRPPKRHTRLDHLSIWQKIGHLDLAGMGLLTTGLTLLLVGLNLGGGLYAWTNVRVLATLIIGILVLISFALYEWKGTKTGIIHHELFRNNEYARTFAICVALIFIEAILLFSYIIFYPVLTTNLFTEDPFLLAARAQPFWIVCGLSTMLYGTVSTKLRSIRLPMLFGFVIFTGGIVGLSTIEPNDSTNAVVFAGLAGLGFGAPLVLVISGVQLSTPHHLIATATAITTSARAVGATTFTAIFSAVLTTRLDKYIPNYIAKAAVGAGLPRASVPALISALTSHNATATAAVSGVSPAILAASGAAVKQAFMDGLRVVYIIAAPFGVVACILCFFFDDLSQVMNYRVDAPVEDLRTKSHH
;
A
#
# COMPACT_ATOMS: atom_id res chain seq x y z
N MET A 1 31.87 5.36 -59.79
CA MET A 1 31.56 6.60 -59.05
C MET A 1 30.07 6.97 -59.22
N ASN A 2 29.16 5.98 -59.02
CA ASN A 2 27.70 6.18 -59.19
C ASN A 2 26.85 5.22 -58.31
N ILE A 3 27.39 4.68 -57.22
CA ILE A 3 26.65 3.73 -56.34
C ILE A 3 26.36 4.30 -54.95
N GLU A 4 27.00 5.42 -54.55
CA GLU A 4 26.76 6.02 -53.21
C GLU A 4 25.65 7.09 -53.14
N ARG A 5 25.05 7.48 -54.28
CA ARG A 5 23.98 8.51 -54.29
C ARG A 5 22.55 7.97 -54.17
N GLU A 6 22.32 6.66 -54.33
CA GLU A 6 20.98 6.08 -54.19
C GLU A 6 20.62 5.64 -52.77
N LYS A 7 21.62 5.34 -51.91
CA LYS A 7 21.32 4.95 -50.50
C LYS A 7 20.92 6.11 -49.57
N GLY A 8 21.22 7.36 -49.94
CA GLY A 8 20.86 8.53 -49.15
C GLY A 8 19.43 9.06 -49.40
N LYS A 9 18.78 8.66 -50.50
CA LYS A 9 17.40 9.10 -50.80
C LYS A 9 16.33 8.14 -50.28
N SER A 10 16.65 6.84 -50.01
CA SER A 10 15.69 5.87 -49.48
C SER A 10 15.45 6.01 -47.99
N ALA A 11 16.42 6.48 -47.22
CA ALA A 11 16.26 6.65 -45.77
C ALA A 11 15.49 7.91 -45.38
N GLY A 12 15.53 8.96 -46.20
CA GLY A 12 14.81 10.21 -45.93
C GLY A 12 13.33 10.17 -46.33
N THR A 13 12.95 9.36 -47.32
CA THR A 13 11.56 9.18 -47.75
C THR A 13 10.76 8.30 -46.83
N THR A 14 11.37 7.25 -46.25
CA THR A 14 10.69 6.36 -45.29
C THR A 14 10.37 7.03 -43.94
N SER A 15 11.22 7.96 -43.50
CA SER A 15 10.95 8.70 -42.24
C SER A 15 9.91 9.82 -42.44
N LEU A 16 9.86 10.44 -43.63
CA LEU A 16 8.84 11.44 -43.99
C LEU A 16 7.49 10.80 -44.31
N GLU A 17 7.45 9.62 -44.95
CA GLU A 17 6.22 8.86 -45.18
C GLU A 17 5.67 8.25 -43.86
N ALA A 18 6.52 7.79 -42.93
CA ALA A 18 6.09 7.36 -41.61
C ALA A 18 5.48 8.52 -40.80
N SER A 19 6.09 9.73 -40.87
CA SER A 19 5.54 10.92 -40.22
C SER A 19 4.29 11.49 -40.91
N HIS A 20 4.12 11.28 -42.22
CA HIS A 20 2.90 11.63 -42.96
C HIS A 20 1.77 10.60 -42.77
N LEU A 21 2.09 9.30 -42.62
CA LEU A 21 1.10 8.27 -42.31
C LEU A 21 0.58 8.39 -40.87
N GLU A 22 1.39 8.85 -39.93
CA GLU A 22 0.91 9.24 -38.59
C GLU A 22 0.05 10.51 -38.60
N ARG A 23 0.25 11.43 -39.56
CA ARG A 23 -0.56 12.66 -39.72
C ARG A 23 -1.83 12.50 -40.55
N SER A 24 -1.92 11.51 -41.44
CA SER A 24 -3.09 11.30 -42.31
C SER A 24 -4.10 10.30 -41.77
N GLY A 25 -3.86 9.65 -40.63
CA GLY A 25 -4.78 8.77 -39.93
C GLY A 25 -5.78 9.56 -39.08
N GLY A 26 -6.88 10.03 -39.70
CA GLY A 26 -8.12 10.40 -39.00
C GLY A 26 -8.02 11.56 -38.02
N GLN A 27 -8.11 12.79 -38.51
CA GLN A 27 -8.53 13.94 -37.71
C GLN A 27 -9.92 13.64 -37.11
N GLY A 28 -9.99 13.13 -35.90
CA GLY A 28 -11.30 12.96 -35.26
C GLY A 28 -11.31 12.55 -33.79
N ASP A 29 -10.46 11.66 -33.30
CA ASP A 29 -10.70 11.06 -31.98
C ASP A 29 -9.46 10.85 -31.07
N ASN A 30 -8.25 11.13 -31.49
CA ASN A 30 -7.05 11.01 -30.65
C ASN A 30 -6.64 12.37 -30.11
N LEU A 31 -7.14 12.70 -28.91
CA LEU A 31 -6.65 13.86 -28.17
C LEU A 31 -5.24 13.53 -27.66
N VAL A 32 -4.23 14.21 -28.17
CA VAL A 32 -2.83 14.11 -27.71
C VAL A 32 -2.30 15.52 -27.57
N TYR A 33 -1.67 15.82 -26.42
CA TYR A 33 -0.94 17.06 -26.23
C TYR A 33 0.56 16.74 -26.25
N ASP A 34 1.24 17.08 -27.35
CA ASP A 34 2.63 16.66 -27.62
C ASP A 34 3.64 17.83 -27.56
N ASP A 35 3.24 18.99 -27.05
CA ASP A 35 4.16 20.10 -26.81
C ASP A 35 4.98 19.86 -25.53
N PRO A 36 6.32 19.66 -25.62
CA PRO A 36 7.14 19.35 -24.45
C PRO A 36 7.45 20.58 -23.58
N GLU A 37 7.37 21.80 -24.15
CA GLU A 37 7.77 23.06 -23.49
C GLU A 37 6.58 23.90 -23.07
N GLY A 38 5.49 23.87 -23.82
CA GLY A 38 4.28 24.64 -23.55
C GLY A 38 3.47 24.06 -22.40
N GLU A 39 3.12 24.88 -21.42
CA GLU A 39 2.21 24.48 -20.35
C GLU A 39 0.78 24.38 -20.89
N PRO A 40 0.07 23.23 -20.75
CA PRO A 40 -1.30 23.11 -21.21
C PRO A 40 -2.28 23.88 -20.33
N GLU A 41 -3.29 24.47 -20.94
CA GLU A 41 -4.43 25.03 -20.22
C GLU A 41 -5.42 23.91 -19.86
N LEU A 42 -5.65 23.71 -18.56
CA LEU A 42 -6.55 22.68 -18.05
C LEU A 42 -7.97 23.26 -17.82
N HIS A 43 -8.98 22.49 -18.15
CA HIS A 43 -10.37 22.87 -18.01
C HIS A 43 -11.13 22.00 -17.00
N VAL A 44 -12.42 22.29 -16.84
CA VAL A 44 -13.29 21.68 -15.81
C VAL A 44 -13.33 20.15 -15.86
N ARG A 45 -13.24 19.55 -17.06
CA ARG A 45 -13.32 18.08 -17.21
C ARG A 45 -12.11 17.38 -16.58
N THR A 46 -10.92 17.95 -16.76
CA THR A 46 -9.68 17.42 -16.15
C THR A 46 -9.76 17.52 -14.64
N TYR A 47 -10.19 18.66 -14.08
CA TYR A 47 -10.36 18.81 -12.63
C TYR A 47 -11.42 17.88 -12.06
N ALA A 48 -12.55 17.67 -12.75
CA ALA A 48 -13.58 16.72 -12.33
C ALA A 48 -13.06 15.28 -12.27
N ALA A 49 -12.25 14.86 -13.27
CA ALA A 49 -11.64 13.54 -13.28
C ALA A 49 -10.62 13.38 -12.15
N VAL A 50 -9.76 14.38 -11.91
CA VAL A 50 -8.79 14.37 -10.81
C VAL A 50 -9.51 14.30 -9.45
N THR A 51 -10.58 15.08 -9.25
CA THR A 51 -11.40 15.04 -8.02
C THR A 51 -12.04 13.68 -7.80
N ALA A 52 -12.54 13.02 -8.85
CA ALA A 52 -13.09 11.68 -8.75
C ALA A 52 -12.02 10.65 -8.31
N MET A 53 -10.79 10.76 -8.81
CA MET A 53 -9.67 9.91 -8.37
C MET A 53 -9.21 10.24 -6.94
N PHE A 54 -9.28 11.51 -6.55
CA PHE A 54 -9.02 11.94 -5.18
C PHE A 54 -10.00 11.26 -4.20
N LEU A 55 -11.31 11.28 -4.51
CA LEU A 55 -12.33 10.60 -3.70
C LEU A 55 -12.10 9.09 -3.66
N LEU A 56 -11.68 8.49 -4.78
CA LEU A 56 -11.36 7.06 -4.82
C LEU A 56 -10.19 6.71 -3.88
N ASN A 57 -9.10 7.47 -3.90
CA ASN A 57 -7.98 7.25 -3.00
C ASN A 57 -8.38 7.43 -1.52
N LEU A 58 -9.24 8.42 -1.22
CA LEU A 58 -9.76 8.66 0.12
C LEU A 58 -10.54 7.44 0.63
N VAL A 59 -11.55 6.97 -0.12
CA VAL A 59 -12.41 5.87 0.33
C VAL A 59 -11.67 4.55 0.43
N GLN A 60 -10.69 4.31 -0.45
CA GLN A 60 -9.86 3.11 -0.41
C GLN A 60 -9.10 3.00 0.92
N VAL A 61 -8.40 4.06 1.31
CA VAL A 61 -7.64 4.05 2.57
C VAL A 61 -8.56 4.16 3.79
N PHE A 62 -9.69 4.87 3.69
CA PHE A 62 -10.71 4.88 4.72
C PHE A 62 -11.23 3.47 5.02
N ALA A 63 -11.46 2.65 3.99
CA ALA A 63 -11.91 1.28 4.14
C ALA A 63 -10.87 0.36 4.80
N LEU A 64 -9.57 0.60 4.51
CA LEU A 64 -8.47 -0.19 5.04
C LEU A 64 -8.19 0.11 6.52
N GLN A 65 -8.19 1.38 6.91
CA GLN A 65 -7.67 1.84 8.21
C GLN A 65 -8.69 1.80 9.34
N GLY A 66 -9.98 1.69 9.05
CA GLY A 66 -11.02 1.69 10.08
C GLY A 66 -11.04 0.40 10.91
N PRO A 67 -11.33 -0.78 10.31
CA PRO A 67 -11.59 -2.01 11.04
C PRO A 67 -10.48 -2.44 12.01
N PRO A 68 -9.17 -2.28 11.71
CA PRO A 68 -8.10 -2.69 12.63
C PRO A 68 -8.17 -2.06 14.03
N VAL A 69 -8.70 -0.86 14.15
CA VAL A 69 -8.76 -0.10 15.43
C VAL A 69 -9.70 -0.74 16.44
N VAL A 70 -10.78 -1.35 15.96
CA VAL A 70 -11.87 -1.92 16.81
C VAL A 70 -11.99 -3.43 16.65
N LEU A 71 -10.92 -4.08 16.23
CA LEU A 71 -10.91 -5.50 15.88
C LEU A 71 -11.35 -6.39 17.05
N SER A 72 -10.90 -6.09 18.27
CA SER A 72 -11.30 -6.80 19.49
C SER A 72 -12.80 -6.65 19.81
N TYR A 73 -13.41 -5.52 19.47
CA TYR A 73 -14.85 -5.31 19.65
C TYR A 73 -15.64 -6.15 18.63
N ILE A 74 -15.20 -6.14 17.36
CA ILE A 74 -15.78 -6.98 16.30
C ILE A 74 -15.68 -8.47 16.66
N GLY A 75 -14.50 -8.90 17.12
CA GLY A 75 -14.27 -10.29 17.53
C GLY A 75 -15.16 -10.73 18.69
N LYS A 76 -15.38 -9.86 19.67
CA LYS A 76 -16.27 -10.12 20.82
C LYS A 76 -17.74 -10.17 20.38
N ASP A 77 -18.21 -9.19 19.60
CA ASP A 77 -19.60 -9.12 19.12
C ASP A 77 -19.99 -10.34 18.26
N LEU A 78 -19.05 -10.80 17.41
CA LEU A 78 -19.29 -11.95 16.53
C LEU A 78 -18.82 -13.31 17.13
N ASN A 79 -18.42 -13.34 18.42
CA ASN A 79 -17.91 -14.53 19.13
C ASN A 79 -16.77 -15.25 18.37
N ALA A 80 -15.83 -14.51 17.79
CA ALA A 80 -14.81 -15.04 16.89
C ALA A 80 -13.44 -14.33 17.04
N THR A 81 -13.00 -14.12 18.27
CA THR A 81 -11.76 -13.40 18.60
C THR A 81 -10.48 -14.04 18.02
N ALA A 82 -10.49 -15.34 17.75
CA ALA A 82 -9.35 -16.03 17.14
C ALA A 82 -9.22 -15.76 15.62
N SER A 83 -10.29 -15.27 14.97
CA SER A 83 -10.36 -15.09 13.51
C SER A 83 -10.59 -13.64 13.09
N ASP A 84 -10.62 -12.70 14.03
CA ASP A 84 -10.91 -11.29 13.79
C ASP A 84 -9.88 -10.62 12.87
N THR A 85 -8.61 -11.01 12.98
CA THR A 85 -7.51 -10.51 12.12
C THR A 85 -7.73 -10.77 10.62
N TRP A 86 -8.59 -11.75 10.27
CA TRP A 86 -8.95 -11.99 8.87
C TRP A 86 -9.83 -10.89 8.27
N VAL A 87 -10.47 -10.05 9.08
CA VAL A 87 -11.29 -8.93 8.59
C VAL A 87 -10.46 -7.94 7.76
N PRO A 88 -9.38 -7.30 8.27
CA PRO A 88 -8.52 -6.44 7.46
C PRO A 88 -7.64 -7.23 6.47
N ASN A 89 -7.23 -8.46 6.81
CA ASN A 89 -6.35 -9.25 5.95
C ASN A 89 -7.03 -9.68 4.64
N ALA A 90 -8.34 -9.99 4.66
CA ALA A 90 -9.09 -10.33 3.45
C ALA A 90 -9.06 -9.21 2.40
N LEU A 91 -9.27 -7.96 2.82
CA LEU A 91 -9.19 -6.79 1.94
C LEU A 91 -7.79 -6.66 1.32
N SER A 92 -6.75 -6.71 2.15
CA SER A 92 -5.36 -6.58 1.71
C SER A 92 -4.92 -7.70 0.78
N LEU A 93 -5.39 -8.93 1.05
CA LEU A 93 -5.13 -10.10 0.21
C LEU A 93 -5.73 -9.92 -1.19
N VAL A 94 -7.00 -9.50 -1.27
CA VAL A 94 -7.66 -9.25 -2.57
C VAL A 94 -6.93 -8.18 -3.35
N GLN A 95 -6.50 -7.09 -2.71
CA GLN A 95 -5.69 -6.06 -3.36
C GLN A 95 -4.41 -6.63 -3.95
N ALA A 96 -3.63 -7.36 -3.15
CA ALA A 96 -2.34 -7.88 -3.58
C ALA A 96 -2.45 -8.80 -4.80
N VAL A 97 -3.50 -9.62 -4.80
CA VAL A 97 -3.72 -10.67 -5.80
C VAL A 97 -4.39 -10.16 -7.07
N TRP A 98 -5.42 -9.29 -6.94
CA TRP A 98 -6.23 -8.87 -8.08
C TRP A 98 -5.75 -7.58 -8.76
N ALA A 99 -4.91 -6.78 -8.11
CA ALA A 99 -4.44 -5.52 -8.69
C ALA A 99 -3.71 -5.71 -10.04
N PRO A 100 -2.79 -6.68 -10.23
CA PRO A 100 -2.16 -6.92 -11.54
C PRO A 100 -3.16 -7.34 -12.61
N ALA A 101 -4.10 -8.23 -12.28
CA ALA A 101 -5.11 -8.72 -13.21
C ALA A 101 -6.06 -7.60 -13.67
N ILE A 102 -6.57 -6.79 -12.74
CA ILE A 102 -7.45 -5.64 -13.03
C ILE A 102 -6.71 -4.61 -13.89
N SER A 103 -5.45 -4.33 -13.58
CA SER A 103 -4.66 -3.34 -14.32
C SER A 103 -4.31 -3.82 -15.73
N SER A 104 -3.91 -5.07 -15.89
CA SER A 104 -3.65 -5.66 -17.20
C SER A 104 -4.91 -5.70 -18.06
N ALA A 105 -6.06 -6.09 -17.48
CA ALA A 105 -7.35 -6.03 -18.16
C ALA A 105 -7.71 -4.59 -18.57
N SER A 106 -7.44 -3.61 -17.71
CA SER A 106 -7.68 -2.19 -18.00
C SER A 106 -6.84 -1.68 -19.17
N ASP A 107 -5.56 -2.08 -19.25
CA ASP A 107 -4.68 -1.72 -20.34
C ASP A 107 -5.09 -2.42 -21.65
N ALA A 108 -5.47 -3.70 -21.60
CA ALA A 108 -5.87 -4.46 -22.78
C ALA A 108 -7.24 -4.04 -23.36
N PHE A 109 -8.24 -3.80 -22.51
CA PHE A 109 -9.58 -3.45 -22.94
C PHE A 109 -9.82 -1.96 -23.13
N GLN A 110 -8.89 -1.09 -22.65
CA GLN A 110 -9.07 0.37 -22.61
C GLN A 110 -10.37 0.83 -21.90
N ALA A 111 -10.85 -0.01 -20.99
CA ALA A 111 -12.14 0.15 -20.33
C ALA A 111 -12.01 0.73 -18.90
N ARG A 112 -11.03 1.64 -18.68
CA ARG A 112 -10.70 2.19 -17.35
C ARG A 112 -11.89 2.68 -16.57
N LYS A 113 -12.78 3.46 -17.20
CA LYS A 113 -14.00 3.99 -16.56
C LYS A 113 -14.91 2.86 -16.08
N LEU A 114 -15.17 1.87 -16.94
CA LEU A 114 -16.06 0.76 -16.62
C LEU A 114 -15.51 -0.09 -15.48
N ILE A 115 -14.22 -0.38 -15.51
CA ILE A 115 -13.53 -1.14 -14.46
C ILE A 115 -13.55 -0.39 -13.13
N LEU A 116 -13.22 0.90 -13.11
CA LEU A 116 -13.25 1.72 -11.90
C LEU A 116 -14.65 1.82 -11.29
N VAL A 117 -15.67 2.09 -12.10
CA VAL A 117 -17.07 2.16 -11.63
C VAL A 117 -17.52 0.78 -11.15
N GLY A 118 -17.23 -0.29 -11.90
CA GLY A 118 -17.62 -1.65 -11.55
C GLY A 118 -17.00 -2.11 -10.22
N THR A 119 -15.70 -1.89 -10.02
CA THR A 119 -15.02 -2.23 -8.77
C THR A 119 -15.55 -1.42 -7.58
N CYS A 120 -15.86 -0.13 -7.77
CA CYS A 120 -16.50 0.68 -6.73
C CYS A 120 -17.90 0.17 -6.37
N LEU A 121 -18.70 -0.27 -7.35
CA LEU A 121 -20.04 -0.84 -7.10
C LEU A 121 -19.95 -2.18 -6.36
N VAL A 122 -18.97 -3.02 -6.67
CA VAL A 122 -18.74 -4.27 -5.91
C VAL A 122 -18.39 -3.94 -4.46
N SER A 123 -17.55 -2.95 -4.20
CA SER A 123 -17.21 -2.50 -2.85
C SER A 123 -18.40 -1.85 -2.14
N PHE A 124 -19.23 -1.11 -2.84
CA PHE A 124 -20.49 -0.59 -2.32
C PHE A 124 -21.39 -1.71 -1.79
N VAL A 125 -21.55 -2.79 -2.57
CA VAL A 125 -22.34 -3.97 -2.15
C VAL A 125 -21.68 -4.65 -0.94
N GLY A 126 -20.35 -4.81 -0.93
CA GLY A 126 -19.62 -5.34 0.22
C GLY A 126 -19.86 -4.52 1.49
N ALA A 127 -19.76 -3.19 1.39
CA ALA A 127 -20.02 -2.28 2.50
C ALA A 127 -21.48 -2.31 2.98
N ALA A 128 -22.44 -2.56 2.09
CA ALA A 128 -23.86 -2.72 2.43
C ALA A 128 -24.15 -4.05 3.18
N ILE A 129 -23.38 -5.11 2.88
CA ILE A 129 -23.55 -6.42 3.53
C ILE A 129 -22.96 -6.43 4.95
N ALA A 130 -21.88 -5.70 5.18
CA ALA A 130 -21.10 -5.73 6.42
C ALA A 130 -21.91 -5.38 7.69
N PRO A 131 -22.77 -4.34 7.74
CA PRO A 131 -23.53 -4.00 8.94
C PRO A 131 -24.47 -5.11 9.42
N GLY A 132 -24.98 -5.92 8.49
CA GLY A 132 -25.87 -7.05 8.79
C GLY A 132 -25.13 -8.34 9.14
N ALA A 133 -23.82 -8.32 9.36
CA ALA A 133 -23.05 -9.52 9.67
C ALA A 133 -23.40 -10.06 11.07
N LYS A 134 -23.81 -11.34 11.11
CA LYS A 134 -24.07 -12.13 12.32
C LYS A 134 -22.99 -13.18 12.57
N SER A 135 -22.00 -13.27 11.70
CA SER A 135 -20.84 -14.16 11.82
C SER A 135 -19.63 -13.51 11.22
N ILE A 136 -18.45 -13.87 11.72
CA ILE A 136 -17.17 -13.37 11.20
C ILE A 136 -16.98 -13.73 9.72
N GLY A 137 -17.42 -14.91 9.28
CA GLY A 137 -17.32 -15.32 7.87
C GLY A 137 -18.10 -14.40 6.92
N ARG A 138 -19.29 -13.91 7.33
CA ARG A 138 -20.04 -12.93 6.53
C ARG A 138 -19.31 -11.59 6.45
N LEU A 139 -18.67 -11.15 7.52
CA LEU A 139 -17.90 -9.92 7.53
C LEU A 139 -16.62 -10.06 6.68
N ILE A 140 -15.93 -11.20 6.74
CA ILE A 140 -14.77 -11.51 5.88
C ILE A 140 -15.19 -11.50 4.40
N ALA A 141 -16.34 -12.10 4.05
CA ALA A 141 -16.86 -12.07 2.70
C ALA A 141 -17.18 -10.63 2.23
N ALA A 142 -17.76 -9.81 3.10
CA ALA A 142 -17.99 -8.39 2.84
C ALA A 142 -16.68 -7.63 2.59
N GLN A 143 -15.64 -7.86 3.42
CA GLN A 143 -14.32 -7.28 3.25
C GLN A 143 -13.61 -7.76 1.98
N THR A 144 -13.83 -8.99 1.55
CA THR A 144 -13.34 -9.51 0.27
C THR A 144 -13.94 -8.71 -0.91
N LEU A 145 -15.26 -8.42 -0.87
CA LEU A 145 -15.91 -7.58 -1.88
C LEU A 145 -15.39 -6.14 -1.85
N ILE A 146 -15.20 -5.56 -0.66
CA ILE A 146 -14.62 -4.22 -0.51
C ILE A 146 -13.18 -4.20 -1.06
N GLY A 147 -12.43 -5.27 -0.87
CA GLY A 147 -11.08 -5.47 -1.40
C GLY A 147 -10.99 -5.39 -2.93
N VAL A 148 -12.07 -5.70 -3.67
CA VAL A 148 -12.09 -5.57 -5.14
C VAL A 148 -11.94 -4.11 -5.57
N GLY A 149 -12.62 -3.17 -4.90
CA GLY A 149 -12.43 -1.74 -5.16
C GLY A 149 -11.05 -1.25 -4.72
N PHE A 150 -10.48 -1.86 -3.67
CA PHE A 150 -9.12 -1.56 -3.25
C PHE A 150 -8.08 -2.11 -4.24
N ALA A 151 -8.35 -3.20 -4.94
CA ALA A 151 -7.50 -3.72 -6.01
C ALA A 151 -7.39 -2.79 -7.24
N ALA A 152 -8.29 -1.79 -7.37
CA ALA A 152 -8.20 -0.75 -8.38
C ALA A 152 -7.25 0.41 -8.02
N VAL A 153 -6.52 0.37 -6.88
CA VAL A 153 -5.55 1.40 -6.46
C VAL A 153 -4.54 1.77 -7.57
N PRO A 154 -3.94 0.82 -8.32
CA PRO A 154 -3.03 1.19 -9.40
C PRO A 154 -3.68 2.09 -10.45
N LEU A 155 -4.94 1.88 -10.77
CA LEU A 155 -5.69 2.71 -11.73
C LEU A 155 -6.00 4.10 -11.14
N ALA A 156 -6.27 4.19 -9.83
CA ALA A 156 -6.49 5.46 -9.15
C ALA A 156 -5.25 6.38 -9.21
N TYR A 157 -4.05 5.80 -9.25
CA TYR A 157 -2.80 6.55 -9.45
C TYR A 157 -2.45 6.76 -10.93
N THR A 158 -2.81 5.81 -11.79
CA THR A 158 -2.46 5.86 -13.22
C THR A 158 -3.28 6.91 -13.96
N VAL A 159 -4.61 6.95 -13.73
CA VAL A 159 -5.49 7.89 -14.44
C VAL A 159 -5.07 9.35 -14.29
N PRO A 160 -4.82 9.90 -13.08
CA PRO A 160 -4.33 11.27 -12.94
C PRO A 160 -2.98 11.53 -13.65
N SER A 161 -2.10 10.52 -13.66
CA SER A 161 -0.79 10.62 -14.31
C SER A 161 -0.83 10.60 -15.84
N GLU A 162 -1.92 10.09 -16.41
CA GLU A 162 -2.13 10.05 -17.86
C GLU A 162 -2.86 11.27 -18.40
N ILE A 163 -3.79 11.83 -17.60
CA ILE A 163 -4.59 13.00 -18.00
C ILE A 163 -3.89 14.34 -17.74
N LEU A 164 -2.80 14.34 -16.98
CA LEU A 164 -2.02 15.51 -16.61
C LEU A 164 -0.60 15.45 -17.19
N PRO A 165 0.09 16.59 -17.33
CA PRO A 165 1.46 16.65 -17.83
C PRO A 165 2.43 15.73 -17.09
N ARG A 166 3.33 15.08 -17.82
CA ARG A 166 4.35 14.20 -17.23
C ARG A 166 5.18 14.89 -16.15
N ARG A 167 5.48 16.17 -16.32
CA ARG A 167 6.18 17.00 -15.33
C ARG A 167 5.46 17.07 -14.00
N TRP A 168 4.12 17.05 -13.99
CA TRP A 168 3.32 17.19 -12.79
C TRP A 168 3.02 15.88 -12.08
N ARG A 169 3.44 14.74 -12.62
CA ARG A 169 3.20 13.42 -12.01
C ARG A 169 3.54 13.36 -10.52
N PRO A 170 4.73 13.84 -10.05
CA PRO A 170 5.03 13.80 -8.61
C PRO A 170 4.06 14.64 -7.78
N MET A 171 3.71 15.85 -8.22
CA MET A 171 2.76 16.71 -7.53
C MET A 171 1.35 16.10 -7.50
N VAL A 172 0.93 15.50 -8.60
CA VAL A 172 -0.38 14.83 -8.71
C VAL A 172 -0.44 13.60 -7.81
N GLN A 173 0.59 12.78 -7.79
CA GLN A 173 0.68 11.66 -6.86
C GLN A 173 0.69 12.14 -5.41
N GLY A 174 1.35 13.27 -5.13
CA GLY A 174 1.27 13.94 -3.83
C GLY A 174 -0.17 14.26 -3.43
N SER A 175 -0.96 14.86 -4.33
CA SER A 175 -2.37 15.19 -4.06
C SER A 175 -3.24 13.95 -3.86
N MET A 176 -3.03 12.86 -4.62
CA MET A 176 -3.73 11.59 -4.41
C MET A 176 -3.41 10.99 -3.03
N ASN A 177 -2.16 11.12 -2.57
CA ASN A 177 -1.76 10.64 -1.25
C ASN A 177 -2.21 11.56 -0.10
N VAL A 178 -2.47 12.84 -0.34
CA VAL A 178 -3.22 13.68 0.62
C VAL A 178 -4.62 13.11 0.86
N ALA A 179 -5.34 12.69 -0.19
CA ALA A 179 -6.64 12.03 -0.05
C ALA A 179 -6.54 10.74 0.76
N ALA A 180 -5.54 9.91 0.47
CA ALA A 180 -5.24 8.69 1.21
C ALA A 180 -4.97 8.97 2.69
N SER A 181 -4.17 10.00 3.01
CA SER A 181 -3.88 10.41 4.39
C SER A 181 -5.11 10.95 5.11
N LEU A 182 -5.99 11.69 4.43
CA LEU A 182 -7.28 12.11 5.00
C LEU A 182 -8.15 10.89 5.34
N GLY A 183 -8.20 9.88 4.48
CA GLY A 183 -8.87 8.61 4.75
C GLY A 183 -8.27 7.88 5.96
N ALA A 184 -6.93 7.83 6.03
CA ALA A 184 -6.19 7.21 7.13
C ALA A 184 -6.38 7.91 8.48
N CYS A 185 -6.56 9.24 8.46
CA CYS A 185 -6.88 10.01 9.67
C CYS A 185 -8.34 9.85 10.09
N ALA A 186 -9.26 9.96 9.14
CA ALA A 186 -10.68 9.99 9.45
C ALA A 186 -11.23 8.63 9.89
N ALA A 187 -10.84 7.53 9.22
CA ALA A 187 -11.42 6.22 9.46
C ALA A 187 -11.25 5.72 10.90
N PRO A 188 -10.04 5.72 11.50
CA PRO A 188 -9.84 5.31 12.89
C PRO A 188 -10.64 6.14 13.89
N LEU A 189 -10.72 7.45 13.68
CA LEU A 189 -11.46 8.36 14.56
C LEU A 189 -12.97 8.14 14.45
N VAL A 190 -13.49 7.94 13.24
CA VAL A 190 -14.91 7.70 12.99
C VAL A 190 -15.35 6.38 13.60
N ILE A 191 -14.65 5.27 13.30
CA ILE A 191 -15.02 3.95 13.84
C ILE A 191 -14.80 3.88 15.36
N GLY A 192 -13.70 4.45 15.86
CA GLY A 192 -13.41 4.51 17.28
C GLY A 192 -14.43 5.34 18.06
N GLY A 193 -14.88 6.47 17.48
CA GLY A 193 -15.91 7.31 18.05
C GLY A 193 -17.26 6.60 18.15
N PHE A 194 -17.69 5.92 17.11
CA PHE A 194 -18.94 5.13 17.12
C PHE A 194 -18.86 3.96 18.12
N THR A 195 -17.75 3.22 18.12
CA THR A 195 -17.58 2.06 18.99
C THR A 195 -17.41 2.43 20.46
N ARG A 196 -16.90 3.65 20.76
CA ARG A 196 -16.83 4.16 22.13
C ARG A 196 -18.21 4.39 22.74
N SER A 197 -19.17 4.84 21.91
CA SER A 197 -20.54 5.12 22.35
C SER A 197 -21.41 3.87 22.42
N ASP A 198 -21.17 2.91 21.52
CA ASP A 198 -21.89 1.66 21.39
C ASP A 198 -20.93 0.56 20.94
N PRO A 199 -20.79 -0.57 21.66
CA PRO A 199 -19.94 -1.69 21.24
C PRO A 199 -20.25 -2.24 19.83
N GLU A 200 -21.48 -2.12 19.35
CA GLU A 200 -21.90 -2.45 17.98
C GLU A 200 -21.75 -1.29 16.99
N GLY A 201 -21.27 -0.13 17.43
CA GLY A 201 -21.11 1.10 16.62
C GLY A 201 -20.19 0.91 15.40
N TRP A 202 -19.35 -0.13 15.37
CA TRP A 202 -18.55 -0.50 14.20
C TRP A 202 -19.42 -0.77 12.95
N ARG A 203 -20.69 -1.17 13.10
CA ARG A 203 -21.64 -1.39 12.00
C ARG A 203 -22.01 -0.08 11.30
N THR A 204 -22.12 1.01 12.07
CA THR A 204 -22.42 2.35 11.53
C THR A 204 -21.28 2.85 10.63
N PHE A 205 -20.04 2.52 10.92
CA PHE A 205 -18.89 2.83 10.07
C PHE A 205 -19.06 2.27 8.65
N TYR A 206 -19.57 1.04 8.50
CA TYR A 206 -19.77 0.43 7.19
C TYR A 206 -20.90 1.11 6.39
N TRP A 207 -21.93 1.69 7.04
CA TRP A 207 -22.92 2.53 6.35
C TRP A 207 -22.28 3.81 5.81
N VAL A 208 -21.42 4.46 6.57
CA VAL A 208 -20.64 5.62 6.08
C VAL A 208 -19.75 5.22 4.91
N GLN A 209 -19.07 4.09 5.02
CA GLN A 209 -18.21 3.56 3.97
C GLN A 209 -19.00 3.23 2.70
N MET A 210 -20.21 2.66 2.82
CA MET A 210 -21.11 2.40 1.70
C MET A 210 -21.46 3.70 0.97
N ALA A 211 -21.84 4.75 1.70
CA ALA A 211 -22.15 6.05 1.12
C ALA A 211 -20.95 6.65 0.37
N LEU A 212 -19.75 6.53 0.91
CA LEU A 212 -18.52 7.00 0.27
C LEU A 212 -18.21 6.21 -1.02
N TRP A 213 -18.36 4.88 -1.04
CA TRP A 213 -18.18 4.08 -2.25
C TRP A 213 -19.19 4.45 -3.33
N GLY A 214 -20.47 4.64 -2.95
CA GLY A 214 -21.53 5.08 -3.85
C GLY A 214 -21.26 6.46 -4.45
N ALA A 215 -20.87 7.43 -3.61
CA ALA A 215 -20.51 8.76 -4.07
C ALA A 215 -19.28 8.74 -5.00
N THR A 216 -18.29 7.89 -4.71
CA THR A 216 -17.11 7.72 -5.55
C THR A 216 -17.47 7.10 -6.90
N ALA A 217 -18.30 6.06 -6.93
CA ALA A 217 -18.78 5.44 -8.17
C ALA A 217 -19.53 6.45 -9.06
N ALA A 218 -20.42 7.24 -8.46
CA ALA A 218 -21.15 8.32 -9.15
C ALA A 218 -20.19 9.42 -9.65
N GLY A 219 -19.25 9.84 -8.82
CA GLY A 219 -18.23 10.84 -9.18
C GLY A 219 -17.37 10.41 -10.36
N ILE A 220 -16.92 9.15 -10.39
CA ILE A 220 -16.15 8.60 -11.53
C ILE A 220 -17.05 8.50 -12.77
N PHE A 221 -18.26 8.02 -12.62
CA PHE A 221 -19.19 7.88 -13.75
C PHE A 221 -19.50 9.22 -14.42
N MET A 222 -19.71 10.28 -13.66
CA MET A 222 -20.01 11.62 -14.17
C MET A 222 -18.74 12.39 -14.58
N GLY A 223 -17.70 12.36 -13.74
CA GLY A 223 -16.53 13.22 -13.88
C GLY A 223 -15.45 12.67 -14.82
N TYR A 224 -15.27 11.35 -14.91
CA TYR A 224 -14.22 10.77 -15.73
C TYR A 224 -14.76 10.29 -17.09
N ARG A 225 -14.31 10.95 -18.16
CA ARG A 225 -14.64 10.60 -19.55
C ARG A 225 -13.33 10.32 -20.30
N PRO A 226 -12.84 9.04 -20.28
CA PRO A 226 -11.62 8.70 -20.96
C PRO A 226 -11.75 8.95 -22.48
N PRO A 227 -10.66 9.47 -23.14
CA PRO A 227 -10.64 9.55 -24.58
C PRO A 227 -10.65 8.14 -25.18
N LYS A 228 -11.21 8.02 -26.38
CA LYS A 228 -11.08 6.80 -27.16
C LYS A 228 -9.61 6.68 -27.59
N ARG A 229 -8.96 5.61 -27.18
CA ARG A 229 -7.60 5.28 -27.62
C ARG A 229 -7.66 4.17 -28.64
N HIS A 230 -7.08 4.40 -29.80
CA HIS A 230 -6.88 3.32 -30.76
C HIS A 230 -5.70 2.47 -30.34
N THR A 231 -5.96 1.23 -29.97
CA THR A 231 -4.95 0.22 -29.65
C THR A 231 -4.80 -0.74 -30.81
N ARG A 232 -3.65 -1.44 -30.85
CA ARG A 232 -3.45 -2.55 -31.80
C ARG A 232 -4.51 -3.66 -31.70
N LEU A 233 -5.28 -3.65 -30.59
CA LEU A 233 -6.31 -4.66 -30.29
C LEU A 233 -7.74 -4.20 -30.65
N ASP A 234 -7.94 -2.97 -31.16
CA ASP A 234 -9.30 -2.41 -31.37
C ASP A 234 -10.11 -3.19 -32.40
N HIS A 235 -9.44 -3.77 -33.39
CA HIS A 235 -10.07 -4.60 -34.43
C HIS A 235 -10.46 -6.02 -33.96
N LEU A 236 -10.07 -6.40 -32.71
CA LEU A 236 -10.33 -7.72 -32.16
C LEU A 236 -11.66 -7.76 -31.38
N SER A 237 -12.35 -8.90 -31.47
CA SER A 237 -13.53 -9.16 -30.65
C SER A 237 -13.18 -9.28 -29.17
N ILE A 238 -14.15 -9.13 -28.28
CA ILE A 238 -13.94 -9.25 -26.81
C ILE A 238 -13.29 -10.59 -26.45
N TRP A 239 -13.72 -11.68 -27.09
CA TRP A 239 -13.15 -13.01 -26.85
C TRP A 239 -11.69 -13.14 -27.31
N GLN A 240 -11.36 -12.50 -28.42
CA GLN A 240 -9.96 -12.44 -28.88
C GLN A 240 -9.10 -11.57 -27.95
N LYS A 241 -9.63 -10.44 -27.45
CA LYS A 241 -8.94 -9.61 -26.45
C LYS A 241 -8.68 -10.38 -25.14
N ILE A 242 -9.64 -11.20 -24.68
CA ILE A 242 -9.44 -12.11 -23.54
C ILE A 242 -8.33 -13.13 -23.83
N GLY A 243 -8.26 -13.66 -25.06
CA GLY A 243 -7.19 -14.57 -25.48
C GLY A 243 -5.79 -13.92 -25.54
N HIS A 244 -5.71 -12.58 -25.62
CA HIS A 244 -4.47 -11.83 -25.53
C HIS A 244 -4.04 -11.52 -24.08
N LEU A 245 -4.94 -11.70 -23.10
CA LEU A 245 -4.56 -11.64 -21.70
C LEU A 245 -3.81 -12.91 -21.32
N ASP A 246 -2.74 -12.76 -20.60
CA ASP A 246 -2.00 -13.92 -20.06
C ASP A 246 -2.77 -14.56 -18.90
N LEU A 247 -3.83 -15.30 -19.23
CA LEU A 247 -4.66 -15.97 -18.23
C LEU A 247 -3.89 -17.05 -17.44
N ALA A 248 -2.91 -17.69 -18.07
CA ALA A 248 -2.08 -18.69 -17.40
C ALA A 248 -1.15 -18.02 -16.36
N GLY A 249 -0.44 -16.97 -16.75
CA GLY A 249 0.37 -16.17 -15.83
C GLY A 249 -0.47 -15.53 -14.71
N MET A 250 -1.65 -14.98 -15.03
CA MET A 250 -2.59 -14.47 -14.02
C MET A 250 -3.01 -15.56 -13.04
N GLY A 251 -3.35 -16.76 -13.52
CA GLY A 251 -3.73 -17.90 -12.68
C GLY A 251 -2.60 -18.33 -11.76
N LEU A 252 -1.38 -18.46 -12.28
CA LEU A 252 -0.21 -18.83 -11.49
C LEU A 252 0.14 -17.74 -10.44
N LEU A 253 0.18 -16.47 -10.84
CA LEU A 253 0.47 -15.37 -9.91
C LEU A 253 -0.57 -15.27 -8.81
N THR A 254 -1.85 -15.28 -9.19
CA THR A 254 -2.98 -15.19 -8.25
C THR A 254 -2.97 -16.33 -7.25
N THR A 255 -2.84 -17.58 -7.74
CA THR A 255 -2.83 -18.77 -6.88
C THR A 255 -1.59 -18.78 -5.98
N GLY A 256 -0.41 -18.51 -6.54
CA GLY A 256 0.84 -18.50 -5.79
C GLY A 256 0.89 -17.43 -4.70
N LEU A 257 0.50 -16.18 -5.03
CA LEU A 257 0.39 -15.11 -4.04
C LEU A 257 -0.66 -15.40 -2.98
N THR A 258 -1.85 -15.89 -3.37
CA THR A 258 -2.90 -16.23 -2.41
C THR A 258 -2.41 -17.27 -1.41
N LEU A 259 -1.83 -18.38 -1.88
CA LEU A 259 -1.34 -19.44 -0.99
C LEU A 259 -0.20 -18.97 -0.10
N LEU A 260 0.74 -18.19 -0.63
CA LEU A 260 1.84 -17.61 0.15
C LEU A 260 1.31 -16.68 1.25
N LEU A 261 0.47 -15.71 0.89
CA LEU A 261 -0.03 -14.72 1.84
C LEU A 261 -0.99 -15.34 2.88
N VAL A 262 -1.84 -16.28 2.47
CA VAL A 262 -2.67 -17.06 3.40
C VAL A 262 -1.81 -17.87 4.34
N GLY A 263 -0.78 -18.57 3.85
CA GLY A 263 0.13 -19.35 4.69
C GLY A 263 0.86 -18.50 5.74
N LEU A 264 1.36 -17.33 5.34
CA LEU A 264 2.00 -16.37 6.25
C LEU A 264 1.02 -15.85 7.33
N ASN A 265 -0.22 -15.55 6.95
CA ASN A 265 -1.25 -15.09 7.90
C ASN A 265 -1.73 -16.22 8.86
N LEU A 266 -1.81 -17.47 8.39
CA LEU A 266 -2.16 -18.61 9.23
C LEU A 266 -1.08 -18.89 10.27
N GLY A 267 0.20 -18.84 9.89
CA GLY A 267 1.36 -19.09 10.76
C GLY A 267 1.64 -17.98 11.77
N GLY A 268 1.13 -16.77 11.55
CA GLY A 268 1.32 -15.62 12.44
C GLY A 268 0.34 -15.54 13.61
N GLY A 269 -0.72 -16.35 13.66
CA GLY A 269 -1.76 -16.20 14.67
C GLY A 269 -2.58 -17.46 14.97
N LEU A 270 -3.17 -18.10 13.94
CA LEU A 270 -4.12 -19.21 14.13
C LEU A 270 -3.48 -20.57 14.38
N TYR A 271 -2.34 -20.83 13.77
CA TYR A 271 -1.66 -22.13 13.83
C TYR A 271 -0.15 -21.97 14.09
N ALA A 272 0.45 -22.95 14.74
CA ALA A 272 1.90 -23.04 14.86
C ALA A 272 2.55 -23.16 13.47
N TRP A 273 3.74 -22.60 13.31
CA TRP A 273 4.51 -22.64 12.03
C TRP A 273 4.77 -24.07 11.52
N THR A 274 4.81 -25.06 12.41
CA THR A 274 4.97 -26.49 12.11
C THR A 274 3.69 -27.18 11.65
N ASN A 275 2.54 -26.49 11.69
CA ASN A 275 1.27 -27.07 11.30
C ASN A 275 1.23 -27.35 9.79
N VAL A 276 0.73 -28.53 9.42
CA VAL A 276 0.62 -28.97 8.02
C VAL A 276 -0.13 -27.96 7.14
N ARG A 277 -1.16 -27.31 7.67
CA ARG A 277 -1.93 -26.29 6.90
C ARG A 277 -1.07 -25.08 6.54
N VAL A 278 -0.20 -24.63 7.44
CA VAL A 278 0.74 -23.52 7.20
C VAL A 278 1.83 -23.96 6.21
N LEU A 279 2.47 -25.09 6.49
CA LEU A 279 3.56 -25.58 5.65
C LEU A 279 3.09 -25.92 4.24
N ALA A 280 1.94 -26.57 4.08
CA ALA A 280 1.41 -26.93 2.77
C ALA A 280 1.09 -25.66 1.94
N THR A 281 0.42 -24.67 2.52
CA THR A 281 0.08 -23.43 1.80
C THR A 281 1.34 -22.65 1.42
N LEU A 282 2.34 -22.55 2.30
CA LEU A 282 3.61 -21.86 2.00
C LEU A 282 4.40 -22.59 0.92
N ILE A 283 4.61 -23.92 1.06
CA ILE A 283 5.41 -24.68 0.10
C ILE A 283 4.76 -24.69 -1.29
N ILE A 284 3.45 -24.96 -1.36
CA ILE A 284 2.72 -24.96 -2.64
C ILE A 284 2.72 -23.55 -3.23
N GLY A 285 2.48 -22.51 -2.40
CA GLY A 285 2.51 -21.12 -2.84
C GLY A 285 3.87 -20.72 -3.45
N ILE A 286 4.98 -21.07 -2.79
CA ILE A 286 6.34 -20.83 -3.30
C ILE A 286 6.59 -21.60 -4.61
N LEU A 287 6.20 -22.88 -4.68
CA LEU A 287 6.38 -23.68 -5.90
C LEU A 287 5.58 -23.11 -7.08
N VAL A 288 4.35 -22.66 -6.86
CA VAL A 288 3.53 -22.01 -7.89
C VAL A 288 4.15 -20.68 -8.32
N LEU A 289 4.70 -19.85 -7.40
CA LEU A 289 5.41 -18.62 -7.76
C LEU A 289 6.70 -18.88 -8.54
N ILE A 290 7.44 -19.95 -8.20
CA ILE A 290 8.60 -20.37 -9.01
C ILE A 290 8.13 -20.80 -10.41
N SER A 291 7.04 -21.56 -10.49
CA SER A 291 6.45 -21.96 -11.79
C SER A 291 6.00 -20.72 -12.59
N PHE A 292 5.42 -19.72 -11.94
CA PHE A 292 5.09 -18.44 -12.55
C PHE A 292 6.35 -17.74 -13.09
N ALA A 293 7.42 -17.64 -12.29
CA ALA A 293 8.66 -17.00 -12.72
C ALA A 293 9.31 -17.74 -13.93
N LEU A 294 9.28 -19.07 -13.93
CA LEU A 294 9.77 -19.86 -15.06
C LEU A 294 8.89 -19.71 -16.31
N TYR A 295 7.58 -19.64 -16.12
CA TYR A 295 6.63 -19.39 -17.21
C TYR A 295 6.82 -17.99 -17.81
N GLU A 296 6.93 -16.95 -17.00
CA GLU A 296 7.23 -15.59 -17.46
C GLU A 296 8.58 -15.48 -18.18
N TRP A 297 9.60 -16.21 -17.72
CA TRP A 297 10.94 -16.17 -18.32
C TRP A 297 11.02 -16.89 -19.67
N LYS A 298 10.40 -18.09 -19.78
CA LYS A 298 10.58 -18.98 -20.94
C LYS A 298 9.30 -19.24 -21.72
N GLY A 299 8.14 -19.17 -21.10
CA GLY A 299 6.86 -19.62 -21.64
C GLY A 299 6.09 -18.56 -22.41
N THR A 300 6.30 -17.29 -22.10
CA THR A 300 5.55 -16.20 -22.74
C THR A 300 6.45 -15.03 -23.16
N LYS A 301 6.05 -14.34 -24.24
CA LYS A 301 6.69 -13.08 -24.68
C LYS A 301 5.88 -11.83 -24.27
N THR A 302 4.63 -12.02 -23.88
CA THR A 302 3.64 -10.99 -23.56
C THR A 302 2.98 -11.25 -22.21
N GLY A 303 3.77 -11.72 -21.22
CA GLY A 303 3.31 -12.02 -19.87
C GLY A 303 2.91 -10.79 -19.08
N ILE A 304 2.43 -10.99 -17.84
CA ILE A 304 2.08 -9.91 -16.90
C ILE A 304 3.32 -9.06 -16.59
N ILE A 305 4.46 -9.71 -16.39
CA ILE A 305 5.76 -9.06 -16.22
C ILE A 305 6.37 -8.85 -17.61
N HIS A 306 5.88 -7.81 -18.30
CA HIS A 306 6.29 -7.54 -19.66
C HIS A 306 7.81 -7.36 -19.75
N HIS A 307 8.48 -8.16 -20.59
CA HIS A 307 9.94 -8.07 -20.77
C HIS A 307 10.43 -6.68 -21.20
N GLU A 308 9.57 -5.89 -21.84
CA GLU A 308 9.82 -4.51 -22.23
C GLU A 308 10.10 -3.58 -21.04
N LEU A 309 9.57 -3.90 -19.84
CA LEU A 309 9.82 -3.14 -18.63
C LEU A 309 11.27 -3.27 -18.12
N PHE A 310 11.94 -4.39 -18.42
CA PHE A 310 13.26 -4.72 -17.88
C PHE A 310 14.39 -4.74 -18.91
N ARG A 311 14.10 -4.87 -20.20
CA ARG A 311 15.14 -5.16 -21.21
C ARG A 311 15.26 -4.14 -22.34
N ASN A 312 14.16 -3.55 -22.78
CA ASN A 312 14.13 -2.70 -23.98
C ASN A 312 13.82 -1.23 -23.67
N ASN A 313 13.85 -0.82 -22.41
CA ASN A 313 13.56 0.54 -22.00
C ASN A 313 14.84 1.23 -21.54
N GLU A 314 15.06 2.46 -21.98
CA GLU A 314 16.16 3.32 -21.56
C GLU A 314 16.24 3.45 -20.02
N TYR A 315 15.08 3.41 -19.34
CA TYR A 315 14.95 3.56 -17.89
C TYR A 315 14.62 2.26 -17.16
N ALA A 316 14.92 1.09 -17.74
CA ALA A 316 14.62 -0.23 -17.15
C ALA A 316 15.30 -0.40 -15.77
N ARG A 317 16.50 0.15 -15.58
CA ARG A 317 17.20 0.15 -14.29
C ARG A 317 16.42 0.93 -13.23
N THR A 318 15.92 2.11 -13.56
CA THR A 318 15.11 2.93 -12.65
C THR A 318 13.82 2.22 -12.25
N PHE A 319 13.15 1.54 -13.19
CA PHE A 319 11.96 0.73 -12.87
C PHE A 319 12.29 -0.39 -11.87
N ALA A 320 13.36 -1.15 -12.09
CA ALA A 320 13.79 -2.21 -11.18
C ALA A 320 14.15 -1.68 -9.79
N ILE A 321 14.84 -0.53 -9.71
CA ILE A 321 15.14 0.15 -8.45
C ILE A 321 13.85 0.58 -7.74
N CYS A 322 12.86 1.13 -8.46
CA CYS A 322 11.58 1.50 -7.89
C CYS A 322 10.85 0.30 -7.28
N VAL A 323 10.86 -0.87 -7.94
CA VAL A 323 10.28 -2.11 -7.40
C VAL A 323 11.00 -2.56 -6.13
N ALA A 324 12.32 -2.46 -6.09
CA ALA A 324 13.09 -2.76 -4.88
C ALA A 324 12.81 -1.75 -3.75
N LEU A 325 12.72 -0.46 -4.07
CA LEU A 325 12.46 0.60 -3.09
C LEU A 325 11.07 0.50 -2.47
N ILE A 326 10.03 0.14 -3.25
CA ILE A 326 8.68 -0.03 -2.72
C ILE A 326 8.59 -1.26 -1.81
N PHE A 327 9.37 -2.31 -2.11
CA PHE A 327 9.48 -3.47 -1.24
C PHE A 327 10.13 -3.11 0.11
N ILE A 328 11.23 -2.32 0.08
CA ILE A 328 11.90 -1.83 1.29
C ILE A 328 11.01 -0.84 2.05
N GLU A 329 10.32 0.04 1.34
CA GLU A 329 9.37 0.98 1.93
C GLU A 329 8.30 0.22 2.72
N ALA A 330 7.79 -0.90 2.19
CA ALA A 330 6.85 -1.75 2.91
C ALA A 330 7.43 -2.33 4.20
N ILE A 331 8.71 -2.73 4.21
CA ILE A 331 9.38 -3.21 5.43
C ILE A 331 9.35 -2.16 6.53
N LEU A 332 9.79 -0.94 6.21
CA LEU A 332 9.80 0.17 7.15
C LEU A 332 8.39 0.58 7.59
N LEU A 333 7.46 0.70 6.65
CA LEU A 333 6.08 1.10 6.91
C LEU A 333 5.36 0.12 7.82
N PHE A 334 5.46 -1.18 7.56
CA PHE A 334 4.75 -2.20 8.33
C PHE A 334 5.41 -2.47 9.68
N SER A 335 6.71 -2.19 9.85
CA SER A 335 7.32 -2.12 11.18
C SER A 335 6.67 -1.02 12.04
N TYR A 336 6.20 0.06 11.44
CA TYR A 336 5.45 1.12 12.13
C TYR A 336 3.97 0.79 12.28
N ILE A 337 3.25 0.54 11.18
CA ILE A 337 1.77 0.41 11.19
C ILE A 337 1.28 -0.67 12.15
N ILE A 338 1.98 -1.81 12.20
CA ILE A 338 1.58 -2.95 13.02
C ILE A 338 2.11 -2.82 14.45
N PHE A 339 3.36 -2.39 14.63
CA PHE A 339 4.02 -2.48 15.93
C PHE A 339 3.97 -1.19 16.74
N TYR A 340 3.70 -0.03 16.16
CA TYR A 340 3.45 1.19 16.91
C TYR A 340 2.15 1.16 17.72
N PRO A 341 1.01 0.64 17.22
CA PRO A 341 -0.15 0.37 18.07
C PRO A 341 0.16 -0.59 19.21
N VAL A 342 0.90 -1.69 18.96
CA VAL A 342 1.33 -2.64 20.01
C VAL A 342 2.17 -1.94 21.08
N LEU A 343 3.11 -1.10 20.67
CA LEU A 343 3.90 -0.25 21.59
C LEU A 343 2.99 0.64 22.42
N THR A 344 2.06 1.33 21.76
CA THR A 344 1.17 2.31 22.42
C THR A 344 0.24 1.64 23.41
N THR A 345 -0.36 0.48 23.05
CA THR A 345 -1.28 -0.27 23.93
C THR A 345 -0.56 -0.76 25.18
N ASN A 346 0.64 -1.31 25.04
CA ASN A 346 1.33 -1.94 26.16
C ASN A 346 2.07 -0.97 27.07
N LEU A 347 2.48 0.22 26.54
CA LEU A 347 3.25 1.19 27.32
C LEU A 347 2.43 2.37 27.82
N PHE A 348 1.48 2.89 27.03
CA PHE A 348 0.92 4.22 27.27
C PHE A 348 -0.58 4.23 27.51
N THR A 349 -1.42 3.56 26.72
CA THR A 349 -2.89 3.61 26.85
C THR A 349 -3.58 2.41 26.21
N GLU A 350 -4.69 1.99 26.83
CA GLU A 350 -5.58 0.94 26.31
C GLU A 350 -6.87 1.51 25.68
N ASP A 351 -7.10 2.84 25.79
CA ASP A 351 -8.28 3.51 25.21
C ASP A 351 -8.18 3.50 23.68
N PRO A 352 -9.12 2.86 22.94
CA PRO A 352 -9.09 2.78 21.47
C PRO A 352 -9.05 4.13 20.77
N PHE A 353 -9.73 5.15 21.33
CA PHE A 353 -9.73 6.49 20.76
C PHE A 353 -8.37 7.17 20.93
N LEU A 354 -7.76 7.07 22.11
CA LEU A 354 -6.42 7.61 22.36
C LEU A 354 -5.36 6.86 21.55
N LEU A 355 -5.49 5.54 21.38
CA LEU A 355 -4.66 4.75 20.46
C LEU A 355 -4.70 5.32 19.04
N ALA A 356 -5.90 5.52 18.51
CA ALA A 356 -6.09 6.12 17.19
C ALA A 356 -5.51 7.53 17.13
N ALA A 357 -5.74 8.36 18.14
CA ALA A 357 -5.24 9.74 18.21
C ALA A 357 -3.71 9.80 18.22
N ARG A 358 -3.02 8.88 18.92
CA ARG A 358 -1.54 8.81 18.96
C ARG A 358 -0.90 8.39 17.64
N ALA A 359 -1.63 7.72 16.77
CA ALA A 359 -1.18 7.37 15.41
C ALA A 359 -1.38 8.54 14.41
N GLN A 360 -2.19 9.56 14.73
CA GLN A 360 -2.50 10.68 13.82
C GLN A 360 -1.29 11.50 13.38
N PRO A 361 -0.31 11.83 14.23
CA PRO A 361 0.86 12.61 13.83
C PRO A 361 1.60 12.02 12.63
N PHE A 362 1.70 10.68 12.54
CA PHE A 362 2.28 10.02 11.37
C PHE A 362 1.50 10.35 10.09
N TRP A 363 0.18 10.15 10.09
CA TRP A 363 -0.65 10.31 8.90
C TRP A 363 -0.84 11.77 8.49
N ILE A 364 -0.99 12.69 9.47
CA ILE A 364 -1.10 14.13 9.20
C ILE A 364 0.19 14.65 8.56
N VAL A 365 1.33 14.34 9.17
CA VAL A 365 2.63 14.79 8.68
C VAL A 365 2.95 14.12 7.34
N CYS A 366 2.59 12.84 7.16
CA CYS A 366 2.69 12.14 5.89
C CYS A 366 1.89 12.87 4.80
N GLY A 367 0.62 13.21 5.03
CA GLY A 367 -0.20 13.93 4.06
C GLY A 367 0.41 15.26 3.63
N LEU A 368 0.91 16.04 4.58
CA LEU A 368 1.60 17.32 4.29
C LEU A 368 2.91 17.08 3.52
N SER A 369 3.69 16.09 3.91
CA SER A 369 4.97 15.79 3.28
C SER A 369 4.84 15.22 1.88
N THR A 370 3.79 14.46 1.56
CA THR A 370 3.54 13.98 0.20
C THR A 370 3.38 15.13 -0.79
N MET A 371 2.65 16.17 -0.40
CA MET A 371 2.51 17.37 -1.24
C MET A 371 3.82 18.15 -1.35
N LEU A 372 4.57 18.26 -0.25
CA LEU A 372 5.88 18.90 -0.23
C LEU A 372 6.86 18.19 -1.18
N TYR A 373 7.06 16.87 -1.04
CA TYR A 373 7.98 16.10 -1.89
C TYR A 373 7.51 16.09 -3.35
N GLY A 374 6.21 15.97 -3.59
CA GLY A 374 5.64 16.04 -4.93
C GLY A 374 5.93 17.38 -5.63
N THR A 375 5.70 18.50 -4.94
CA THR A 375 5.95 19.84 -5.49
C THR A 375 7.43 20.13 -5.66
N VAL A 376 8.28 19.75 -4.68
CA VAL A 376 9.74 19.93 -4.78
C VAL A 376 10.29 19.13 -5.95
N SER A 377 9.90 17.85 -6.10
CA SER A 377 10.34 17.01 -7.21
C SER A 377 9.90 17.57 -8.57
N THR A 378 8.66 18.07 -8.68
CA THR A 378 8.14 18.71 -9.89
C THR A 378 8.95 19.97 -10.27
N LYS A 379 9.29 20.82 -9.29
CA LYS A 379 10.09 22.02 -9.51
C LYS A 379 11.53 21.71 -9.90
N LEU A 380 12.16 20.81 -9.17
CA LEU A 380 13.56 20.39 -9.41
C LEU A 380 13.71 19.48 -10.64
N ARG A 381 12.62 18.98 -11.22
CA ARG A 381 12.61 17.94 -12.28
C ARG A 381 13.48 16.73 -11.90
N SER A 382 13.49 16.37 -10.63
CA SER A 382 14.30 15.28 -10.09
C SER A 382 13.53 14.51 -9.02
N ILE A 383 13.56 13.19 -9.13
CA ILE A 383 13.00 12.27 -8.13
C ILE A 383 14.08 11.86 -7.11
N ARG A 384 15.33 11.72 -7.56
CA ARG A 384 16.45 11.14 -6.83
C ARG A 384 16.71 11.81 -5.47
N LEU A 385 16.95 13.13 -5.47
CA LEU A 385 17.31 13.84 -4.23
C LEU A 385 16.17 13.90 -3.21
N PRO A 386 14.92 14.29 -3.58
CA PRO A 386 13.83 14.28 -2.61
C PRO A 386 13.55 12.90 -2.02
N MET A 387 13.70 11.83 -2.83
CA MET A 387 13.51 10.45 -2.36
C MET A 387 14.59 10.01 -1.39
N LEU A 388 15.86 10.34 -1.66
CA LEU A 388 16.97 10.07 -0.73
C LEU A 388 16.73 10.74 0.64
N PHE A 389 16.39 12.04 0.64
CA PHE A 389 16.08 12.76 1.89
C PHE A 389 14.90 12.13 2.63
N GLY A 390 13.86 11.70 1.92
CA GLY A 390 12.72 11.01 2.50
C GLY A 390 13.12 9.70 3.18
N PHE A 391 13.89 8.85 2.52
CA PHE A 391 14.35 7.60 3.13
C PHE A 391 15.29 7.81 4.32
N VAL A 392 16.17 8.83 4.29
CA VAL A 392 17.02 9.18 5.44
C VAL A 392 16.16 9.56 6.65
N ILE A 393 15.16 10.43 6.46
CA ILE A 393 14.27 10.87 7.53
C ILE A 393 13.39 9.72 8.01
N PHE A 394 12.83 8.91 7.09
CA PHE A 394 12.00 7.77 7.44
C PHE A 394 12.76 6.75 8.28
N THR A 395 13.97 6.38 7.83
CA THR A 395 14.85 5.48 8.58
C THR A 395 15.21 6.06 9.94
N GLY A 396 15.50 7.36 10.02
CA GLY A 396 15.76 8.07 11.27
C GLY A 396 14.57 8.00 12.23
N GLY A 397 13.34 8.16 11.75
CA GLY A 397 12.12 8.01 12.54
C GLY A 397 11.95 6.57 13.09
N ILE A 398 12.18 5.54 12.27
CA ILE A 398 12.11 4.13 12.69
C ILE A 398 13.22 3.81 13.71
N VAL A 399 14.46 4.28 13.48
CA VAL A 399 15.56 4.13 14.45
C VAL A 399 15.22 4.85 15.76
N GLY A 400 14.65 6.06 15.71
CA GLY A 400 14.18 6.79 16.88
C GLY A 400 13.17 6.01 17.71
N LEU A 401 12.25 5.29 17.07
CA LEU A 401 11.32 4.41 17.79
C LEU A 401 12.01 3.26 18.52
N SER A 402 13.20 2.83 18.08
CA SER A 402 13.98 1.80 18.80
C SER A 402 14.64 2.32 20.08
N THR A 403 14.73 3.63 20.27
CA THR A 403 15.35 4.25 21.45
C THR A 403 14.35 4.64 22.55
N ILE A 404 13.03 4.45 22.31
CA ILE A 404 11.96 4.78 23.25
C ILE A 404 12.10 3.97 24.53
N GLU A 405 11.79 4.59 25.66
CA GLU A 405 11.65 3.95 26.96
C GLU A 405 10.20 4.05 27.48
N PRO A 406 9.80 3.25 28.48
CA PRO A 406 8.39 3.22 28.96
C PRO A 406 7.81 4.57 29.38
N ASN A 407 8.66 5.55 29.74
CA ASN A 407 8.24 6.88 30.16
C ASN A 407 8.28 7.92 29.02
N ASP A 408 8.78 7.56 27.84
CA ASP A 408 9.01 8.48 26.71
C ASP A 408 7.78 8.65 25.82
N SER A 409 6.63 8.91 26.42
CA SER A 409 5.36 9.04 25.70
C SER A 409 5.40 10.10 24.59
N THR A 410 6.03 11.25 24.82
CA THR A 410 6.14 12.36 23.87
C THR A 410 7.10 12.01 22.72
N ASN A 411 8.25 11.42 23.03
CA ASN A 411 9.25 11.04 22.03
C ASN A 411 8.68 10.01 21.05
N ALA A 412 7.86 9.06 21.52
CA ALA A 412 7.18 8.09 20.65
C ALA A 412 6.30 8.78 19.60
N VAL A 413 5.57 9.83 19.97
CA VAL A 413 4.73 10.61 19.04
C VAL A 413 5.58 11.44 18.08
N VAL A 414 6.68 12.05 18.57
CA VAL A 414 7.61 12.83 17.74
C VAL A 414 8.28 11.95 16.68
N PHE A 415 8.80 10.77 17.06
CA PHE A 415 9.42 9.85 16.10
C PHE A 415 8.40 9.25 15.13
N ALA A 416 7.15 9.03 15.56
CA ALA A 416 6.07 8.68 14.65
C ALA A 416 5.82 9.76 13.59
N GLY A 417 5.75 11.04 14.01
CA GLY A 417 5.65 12.18 13.10
C GLY A 417 6.83 12.29 12.14
N LEU A 418 8.06 12.09 12.65
CA LEU A 418 9.28 12.09 11.84
C LEU A 418 9.28 10.96 10.81
N ALA A 419 8.85 9.76 11.20
CA ALA A 419 8.68 8.64 10.27
C ALA A 419 7.65 8.98 9.18
N GLY A 420 6.51 9.62 9.54
CA GLY A 420 5.51 10.11 8.58
C GLY A 420 6.06 11.16 7.63
N LEU A 421 6.90 12.09 8.11
CA LEU A 421 7.57 13.09 7.29
C LEU A 421 8.45 12.43 6.21
N GLY A 422 9.24 11.43 6.60
CA GLY A 422 10.10 10.71 5.68
C GLY A 422 9.33 9.80 4.73
N PHE A 423 8.28 9.12 5.20
CA PHE A 423 7.47 8.19 4.44
C PHE A 423 6.75 8.85 3.24
N GLY A 424 6.37 10.12 3.34
CA GLY A 424 5.71 10.82 2.24
C GLY A 424 6.52 10.87 0.95
N ALA A 425 7.85 10.83 1.01
CA ALA A 425 8.68 10.83 -0.20
C ALA A 425 8.59 9.51 -0.98
N PRO A 426 8.93 8.32 -0.42
CA PRO A 426 8.81 7.07 -1.16
C PRO A 426 7.38 6.77 -1.58
N LEU A 427 6.38 7.12 -0.78
CA LEU A 427 4.96 6.93 -1.11
C LEU A 427 4.56 7.61 -2.43
N VAL A 428 5.09 8.80 -2.71
CA VAL A 428 4.81 9.59 -3.92
C VAL A 428 5.81 9.30 -5.03
N LEU A 429 7.10 9.33 -4.71
CA LEU A 429 8.15 9.42 -5.70
C LEU A 429 8.50 8.07 -6.32
N VAL A 430 8.31 6.96 -5.59
CA VAL A 430 8.49 5.62 -6.18
C VAL A 430 7.45 5.38 -7.28
N ILE A 431 6.17 5.66 -7.00
CA ILE A 431 5.10 5.51 -8.00
C ILE A 431 5.33 6.46 -9.19
N SER A 432 5.69 7.72 -8.92
CA SER A 432 6.03 8.67 -9.99
C SER A 432 7.23 8.21 -10.82
N GLY A 433 8.26 7.64 -10.18
CA GLY A 433 9.43 7.06 -10.84
C GLY A 433 9.07 5.89 -11.75
N VAL A 434 8.23 4.97 -11.26
CA VAL A 434 7.68 3.87 -12.08
C VAL A 434 6.98 4.40 -13.32
N GLN A 435 6.09 5.37 -13.15
CA GLN A 435 5.27 5.91 -14.23
C GLN A 435 6.07 6.75 -15.24
N LEU A 436 7.17 7.37 -14.82
CA LEU A 436 8.08 8.12 -15.70
C LEU A 436 9.07 7.22 -16.44
N SER A 437 9.45 6.08 -15.85
CA SER A 437 10.38 5.11 -16.44
C SER A 437 9.71 4.05 -17.32
N THR A 438 8.38 4.06 -17.42
CA THR A 438 7.60 3.05 -18.12
C THR A 438 6.90 3.62 -19.34
N PRO A 439 6.85 2.88 -20.49
CA PRO A 439 6.03 3.25 -21.64
C PRO A 439 4.56 3.44 -21.26
N HIS A 440 3.90 4.45 -21.86
CA HIS A 440 2.55 4.85 -21.44
C HIS A 440 1.50 3.73 -21.52
N HIS A 441 1.64 2.79 -22.46
CA HIS A 441 0.71 1.66 -22.62
C HIS A 441 0.82 0.60 -21.53
N LEU A 442 1.88 0.60 -20.71
CA LEU A 442 2.14 -0.33 -19.61
C LEU A 442 2.10 0.35 -18.23
N ILE A 443 1.73 1.63 -18.13
CA ILE A 443 1.80 2.39 -16.86
C ILE A 443 0.94 1.73 -15.77
N ALA A 444 -0.28 1.28 -16.08
CA ALA A 444 -1.15 0.65 -15.09
C ALA A 444 -0.59 -0.70 -14.64
N THR A 445 -0.11 -1.51 -15.57
CA THR A 445 0.52 -2.81 -15.27
C THR A 445 1.80 -2.63 -14.43
N ALA A 446 2.67 -1.68 -14.79
CA ALA A 446 3.88 -1.38 -14.02
C ALA A 446 3.57 -0.88 -12.61
N THR A 447 2.56 0.00 -12.46
CA THR A 447 2.09 0.48 -11.16
C THR A 447 1.51 -0.68 -10.33
N ALA A 448 0.81 -1.63 -10.96
CA ALA A 448 0.26 -2.80 -10.27
C ALA A 448 1.34 -3.76 -9.79
N ILE A 449 2.36 -4.06 -10.60
CA ILE A 449 3.52 -4.87 -10.20
C ILE A 449 4.19 -4.24 -8.96
N THR A 450 4.36 -2.93 -8.97
CA THR A 450 4.96 -2.18 -7.87
C THR A 450 4.12 -2.28 -6.60
N THR A 451 2.80 -2.09 -6.69
CA THR A 451 1.90 -2.22 -5.53
C THR A 451 1.82 -3.65 -5.00
N SER A 452 1.92 -4.66 -5.86
CA SER A 452 2.00 -6.07 -5.45
C SER A 452 3.31 -6.38 -4.74
N ALA A 453 4.45 -5.82 -5.21
CA ALA A 453 5.74 -5.94 -4.53
C ALA A 453 5.68 -5.36 -3.11
N ARG A 454 4.99 -4.21 -2.91
CA ARG A 454 4.71 -3.65 -1.58
C ARG A 454 3.94 -4.65 -0.70
N ALA A 455 2.88 -5.25 -1.22
CA ALA A 455 2.05 -6.19 -0.46
C ALA A 455 2.82 -7.45 -0.05
N VAL A 456 3.66 -7.98 -0.93
CA VAL A 456 4.55 -9.12 -0.61
C VAL A 456 5.55 -8.76 0.48
N GLY A 457 6.22 -7.61 0.36
CA GLY A 457 7.15 -7.09 1.38
C GLY A 457 6.46 -6.90 2.73
N ALA A 458 5.31 -6.23 2.74
CA ALA A 458 4.49 -6.00 3.92
C ALA A 458 4.13 -7.30 4.65
N THR A 459 3.55 -8.27 3.95
CA THR A 459 3.07 -9.52 4.57
C THR A 459 4.24 -10.37 5.07
N THR A 460 5.31 -10.49 4.26
CA THR A 460 6.49 -11.28 4.63
C THR A 460 7.16 -10.72 5.88
N PHE A 461 7.42 -9.43 5.92
CA PHE A 461 8.11 -8.83 7.05
C PHE A 461 7.22 -8.66 8.29
N THR A 462 5.91 -8.48 8.14
CA THR A 462 4.98 -8.55 9.28
C THR A 462 5.05 -9.92 9.95
N ALA A 463 5.08 -11.00 9.18
CA ALA A 463 5.23 -12.35 9.73
C ALA A 463 6.57 -12.55 10.45
N ILE A 464 7.69 -12.08 9.85
CA ILE A 464 9.03 -12.13 10.45
C ILE A 464 9.06 -11.31 11.76
N PHE A 465 8.59 -10.07 11.73
CA PHE A 465 8.59 -9.19 12.91
C PHE A 465 7.71 -9.74 14.03
N SER A 466 6.54 -10.29 13.70
CA SER A 466 5.65 -10.94 14.68
C SER A 466 6.32 -12.17 15.31
N ALA A 467 6.96 -13.02 14.52
CA ALA A 467 7.70 -14.17 15.03
C ALA A 467 8.86 -13.77 15.93
N VAL A 468 9.62 -12.75 15.55
CA VAL A 468 10.73 -12.19 16.36
C VAL A 468 10.18 -11.63 17.67
N LEU A 469 9.14 -10.79 17.61
CA LEU A 469 8.54 -10.20 18.82
C LEU A 469 8.04 -11.27 19.78
N THR A 470 7.26 -12.24 19.30
CA THR A 470 6.73 -13.34 20.12
C THR A 470 7.88 -14.10 20.80
N THR A 471 8.89 -14.53 20.03
CA THR A 471 10.05 -15.27 20.58
C THR A 471 10.80 -14.46 21.64
N ARG A 472 10.89 -13.13 21.46
CA ARG A 472 11.54 -12.25 22.46
C ARG A 472 10.66 -12.09 23.70
N LEU A 473 9.36 -11.88 23.55
CA LEU A 473 8.44 -11.73 24.66
C LEU A 473 8.33 -13.01 25.49
N ASP A 474 8.29 -14.19 24.87
CA ASP A 474 8.30 -15.49 25.56
C ASP A 474 9.50 -15.65 26.48
N LYS A 475 10.63 -15.04 26.12
CA LYS A 475 11.85 -15.04 26.93
C LYS A 475 11.90 -13.88 27.94
N TYR A 476 11.55 -12.67 27.50
CA TYR A 476 11.75 -11.45 28.30
C TYR A 476 10.70 -11.33 29.41
N ILE A 477 9.42 -11.57 29.14
CA ILE A 477 8.34 -11.41 30.12
C ILE A 477 8.59 -12.26 31.37
N PRO A 478 8.81 -13.59 31.29
CA PRO A 478 9.06 -14.39 32.48
C PRO A 478 10.32 -13.96 33.24
N ASN A 479 11.39 -13.66 32.51
CA ASN A 479 12.66 -13.30 33.15
C ASN A 479 12.59 -11.93 33.85
N TYR A 480 11.94 -10.94 33.25
CA TYR A 480 11.85 -9.59 33.80
C TYR A 480 10.87 -9.54 34.99
N ILE A 481 9.72 -10.25 34.91
CA ILE A 481 8.80 -10.40 36.02
C ILE A 481 9.50 -11.10 37.19
N ALA A 482 10.19 -12.22 36.95
CA ALA A 482 10.89 -12.95 37.97
C ALA A 482 11.92 -12.07 38.70
N LYS A 483 12.74 -11.33 37.96
CA LYS A 483 13.75 -10.44 38.53
C LYS A 483 13.10 -9.30 39.33
N ALA A 484 12.06 -8.65 38.81
CA ALA A 484 11.39 -7.53 39.46
C ALA A 484 10.61 -7.98 40.70
N ALA A 485 9.86 -9.08 40.63
CA ALA A 485 9.06 -9.60 41.74
C ALA A 485 9.93 -10.07 42.92
N VAL A 486 11.03 -10.80 42.64
CA VAL A 486 11.99 -11.22 43.67
C VAL A 486 12.68 -10.01 44.28
N GLY A 487 13.07 -9.02 43.46
CA GLY A 487 13.67 -7.75 43.93
C GLY A 487 12.72 -6.92 44.78
N ALA A 488 11.40 -7.04 44.59
CA ALA A 488 10.37 -6.40 45.40
C ALA A 488 9.92 -7.24 46.63
N GLY A 489 10.55 -8.40 46.85
CA GLY A 489 10.34 -9.22 48.06
C GLY A 489 9.39 -10.40 47.88
N LEU A 490 9.00 -10.78 46.66
CA LEU A 490 8.17 -11.99 46.44
C LEU A 490 8.99 -13.28 46.66
N PRO A 491 8.49 -14.25 47.42
CA PRO A 491 9.13 -15.55 47.54
C PRO A 491 9.32 -16.24 46.17
N ARG A 492 10.50 -16.82 45.91
CA ARG A 492 10.81 -17.48 44.63
C ARG A 492 9.80 -18.56 44.24
N ALA A 493 9.21 -19.27 45.25
CA ALA A 493 8.19 -20.29 45.03
C ALA A 493 6.89 -19.75 44.39
N SER A 494 6.54 -18.46 44.65
CA SER A 494 5.32 -17.82 44.14
C SER A 494 5.51 -17.18 42.75
N VAL A 495 6.75 -17.07 42.23
CA VAL A 495 7.07 -16.41 40.96
C VAL A 495 6.37 -17.10 39.75
N PRO A 496 6.37 -18.43 39.59
CA PRO A 496 5.68 -19.07 38.46
C PRO A 496 4.17 -18.78 38.43
N ALA A 497 3.52 -18.76 39.62
CA ALA A 497 2.11 -18.45 39.74
C ALA A 497 1.82 -16.99 39.34
N LEU A 498 2.67 -16.04 39.77
CA LEU A 498 2.53 -14.64 39.39
C LEU A 498 2.72 -14.44 37.88
N ILE A 499 3.70 -15.08 37.25
CA ILE A 499 3.93 -15.02 35.80
C ILE A 499 2.69 -15.54 35.07
N SER A 500 2.17 -16.73 35.44
CA SER A 500 1.00 -17.31 34.81
C SER A 500 -0.25 -16.43 34.97
N ALA A 501 -0.46 -15.81 36.13
CA ALA A 501 -1.58 -14.92 36.38
C ALA A 501 -1.50 -13.61 35.59
N LEU A 502 -0.32 -12.99 35.49
CA LEU A 502 -0.10 -11.77 34.73
C LEU A 502 -0.19 -12.00 33.20
N THR A 503 0.34 -13.12 32.70
CA THR A 503 0.28 -13.46 31.26
C THR A 503 -1.14 -13.84 30.82
N SER A 504 -1.97 -14.38 31.72
CA SER A 504 -3.39 -14.67 31.44
C SER A 504 -4.32 -13.49 31.64
N HIS A 505 -3.80 -12.29 31.98
CA HIS A 505 -4.57 -11.08 32.31
C HIS A 505 -5.70 -11.34 33.35
N ASN A 506 -5.48 -12.28 34.28
CA ASN A 506 -6.47 -12.63 35.27
C ASN A 506 -6.21 -11.92 36.60
N ALA A 507 -6.91 -10.80 36.80
CA ALA A 507 -6.77 -9.96 37.99
C ALA A 507 -7.09 -10.76 39.31
N THR A 508 -8.07 -11.67 39.27
CA THR A 508 -8.45 -12.51 40.43
C THR A 508 -7.35 -13.52 40.77
N ALA A 509 -6.77 -14.17 39.76
CA ALA A 509 -5.64 -15.07 39.94
C ALA A 509 -4.40 -14.32 40.44
N THR A 510 -4.16 -13.11 39.96
CA THR A 510 -3.04 -12.27 40.39
C THR A 510 -3.17 -11.87 41.87
N ALA A 511 -4.37 -11.53 42.34
CA ALA A 511 -4.62 -11.21 43.74
C ALA A 511 -4.54 -12.45 44.67
N ALA A 512 -4.77 -13.65 44.14
CA ALA A 512 -4.73 -14.91 44.89
C ALA A 512 -3.30 -15.45 45.09
N VAL A 513 -2.28 -14.89 44.45
CA VAL A 513 -0.89 -15.35 44.61
C VAL A 513 -0.36 -14.96 45.99
N SER A 514 0.10 -15.94 46.75
CA SER A 514 0.60 -15.74 48.10
C SER A 514 1.84 -14.85 48.14
N GLY A 515 1.78 -13.81 49.02
CA GLY A 515 2.90 -12.86 49.18
C GLY A 515 2.92 -11.70 48.19
N VAL A 516 1.91 -11.54 47.35
CA VAL A 516 1.81 -10.39 46.45
C VAL A 516 1.39 -9.14 47.22
N SER A 517 2.15 -8.04 47.01
CA SER A 517 1.86 -6.71 47.53
C SER A 517 1.63 -5.72 46.36
N PRO A 518 0.98 -4.58 46.60
CA PRO A 518 0.84 -3.53 45.58
C PRO A 518 2.18 -3.12 44.97
N ALA A 519 3.26 -3.09 45.76
CA ALA A 519 4.61 -2.79 45.30
C ALA A 519 5.15 -3.85 44.31
N ILE A 520 4.89 -5.13 44.60
CA ILE A 520 5.27 -6.24 43.71
C ILE A 520 4.50 -6.18 42.39
N LEU A 521 3.20 -5.85 42.43
CA LEU A 521 2.39 -5.67 41.23
C LEU A 521 2.88 -4.49 40.38
N ALA A 522 3.19 -3.36 41.00
CA ALA A 522 3.74 -2.21 40.30
C ALA A 522 5.09 -2.51 39.66
N ALA A 523 6.01 -3.17 40.39
CA ALA A 523 7.31 -3.58 39.87
C ALA A 523 7.19 -4.58 38.71
N SER A 524 6.28 -5.56 38.85
CA SER A 524 6.02 -6.56 37.80
C SER A 524 5.37 -5.93 36.57
N GLY A 525 4.44 -4.98 36.73
CA GLY A 525 3.84 -4.23 35.64
C GLY A 525 4.87 -3.38 34.86
N ALA A 526 5.77 -2.71 35.59
CA ALA A 526 6.89 -1.99 34.96
C ALA A 526 7.83 -2.93 34.19
N ALA A 527 8.09 -4.12 34.75
CA ALA A 527 8.90 -5.14 34.09
C ALA A 527 8.26 -5.68 32.80
N VAL A 528 6.94 -5.83 32.76
CA VAL A 528 6.21 -6.20 31.53
C VAL A 528 6.34 -5.11 30.48
N LYS A 529 6.16 -3.84 30.84
CA LYS A 529 6.35 -2.71 29.91
C LYS A 529 7.75 -2.68 29.34
N GLN A 530 8.77 -2.91 30.16
CA GLN A 530 10.16 -2.97 29.72
C GLN A 530 10.41 -4.16 28.79
N ALA A 531 9.81 -5.34 29.06
CA ALA A 531 9.91 -6.51 28.20
C ALA A 531 9.30 -6.27 26.81
N PHE A 532 8.14 -5.62 26.74
CA PHE A 532 7.54 -5.20 25.46
C PHE A 532 8.43 -4.21 24.73
N MET A 533 8.99 -3.22 25.43
CA MET A 533 9.88 -2.22 24.80
C MET A 533 11.11 -2.87 24.20
N ASP A 534 11.80 -3.71 24.95
CA ASP A 534 13.02 -4.39 24.47
C ASP A 534 12.71 -5.39 23.34
N GLY A 535 11.52 -6.02 23.37
CA GLY A 535 11.05 -6.87 22.26
C GLY A 535 10.79 -6.05 20.98
N LEU A 536 10.10 -4.93 21.09
CA LEU A 536 9.78 -4.04 19.97
C LEU A 536 11.02 -3.33 19.43
N ARG A 537 11.97 -2.99 20.29
CA ARG A 537 13.27 -2.43 19.87
C ARG A 537 13.95 -3.31 18.83
N VAL A 538 13.91 -4.64 18.99
CA VAL A 538 14.49 -5.58 18.03
C VAL A 538 13.78 -5.51 16.67
N VAL A 539 12.46 -5.33 16.64
CA VAL A 539 11.70 -5.17 15.38
C VAL A 539 12.19 -3.95 14.61
N TYR A 540 12.29 -2.79 15.28
CA TYR A 540 12.75 -1.56 14.63
C TYR A 540 14.22 -1.63 14.19
N ILE A 541 15.10 -2.27 14.98
CA ILE A 541 16.51 -2.51 14.62
C ILE A 541 16.62 -3.39 13.38
N ILE A 542 15.77 -4.41 13.21
CA ILE A 542 15.78 -5.28 12.01
C ILE A 542 15.32 -4.49 10.78
N ALA A 543 14.39 -3.57 10.93
CA ALA A 543 13.90 -2.76 9.81
C ALA A 543 14.94 -1.71 9.34
N ALA A 544 15.71 -1.12 10.24
CA ALA A 544 16.61 0.00 9.96
C ALA A 544 17.65 -0.24 8.84
N PRO A 545 18.35 -1.39 8.74
CA PRO A 545 19.33 -1.65 7.68
C PRO A 545 18.72 -1.57 6.27
N PHE A 546 17.47 -1.97 6.11
CA PHE A 546 16.77 -1.86 4.82
C PHE A 546 16.61 -0.40 4.40
N GLY A 547 16.35 0.51 5.35
CA GLY A 547 16.33 1.93 5.06
C GLY A 547 17.67 2.48 4.55
N VAL A 548 18.78 1.99 5.10
CA VAL A 548 20.12 2.33 4.59
C VAL A 548 20.32 1.80 3.17
N VAL A 549 19.90 0.55 2.90
CA VAL A 549 19.92 -0.02 1.54
C VAL A 549 19.09 0.83 0.59
N ALA A 550 17.90 1.30 1.00
CA ALA A 550 17.08 2.20 0.17
C ALA A 550 17.81 3.51 -0.15
N CYS A 551 18.49 4.12 0.82
CA CYS A 551 19.30 5.32 0.59
C CYS A 551 20.41 5.06 -0.44
N ILE A 552 21.08 3.91 -0.36
CA ILE A 552 22.13 3.51 -1.33
C ILE A 552 21.52 3.33 -2.72
N LEU A 553 20.38 2.64 -2.84
CA LEU A 553 19.69 2.44 -4.12
C LEU A 553 19.28 3.75 -4.78
N CYS A 554 18.94 4.79 -4.02
CA CYS A 554 18.60 6.10 -4.58
C CYS A 554 19.76 6.72 -5.39
N PHE A 555 21.02 6.40 -5.12
CA PHE A 555 22.16 6.90 -5.90
C PHE A 555 22.23 6.31 -7.32
N PHE A 556 21.59 5.19 -7.57
CA PHE A 556 21.61 4.49 -8.85
C PHE A 556 20.45 4.86 -9.79
N PHE A 557 19.61 5.83 -9.41
CA PHE A 557 18.55 6.35 -10.25
C PHE A 557 19.12 7.03 -11.51
N ASP A 558 18.48 6.79 -12.65
CA ASP A 558 18.75 7.52 -13.88
C ASP A 558 18.17 8.95 -13.80
N ASP A 559 18.69 9.86 -14.64
CA ASP A 559 18.14 11.21 -14.72
C ASP A 559 16.84 11.20 -15.55
N LEU A 560 15.73 11.50 -14.88
CA LEU A 560 14.39 11.54 -15.49
C LEU A 560 13.98 12.97 -15.92
N SER A 561 14.88 13.96 -15.85
CA SER A 561 14.56 15.37 -16.11
C SER A 561 14.00 15.61 -17.51
N GLN A 562 14.49 14.88 -18.53
CA GLN A 562 14.02 14.96 -19.90
C GLN A 562 12.61 14.39 -20.10
N VAL A 563 12.25 13.35 -19.32
CA VAL A 563 10.91 12.74 -19.38
C VAL A 563 9.88 13.62 -18.66
N MET A 564 10.32 14.43 -17.69
CA MET A 564 9.48 15.37 -16.94
C MET A 564 9.19 16.65 -17.75
N ASN A 565 8.44 16.50 -18.84
CA ASN A 565 8.01 17.54 -19.76
C ASN A 565 6.49 17.80 -19.68
N TYR A 566 5.95 18.71 -20.49
CA TYR A 566 4.52 19.06 -20.49
C TYR A 566 3.64 18.19 -21.39
N ARG A 567 4.16 17.14 -22.01
CA ARG A 567 3.35 16.17 -22.76
C ARG A 567 2.29 15.52 -21.87
N VAL A 568 1.08 15.33 -22.43
CA VAL A 568 -0.04 14.63 -21.76
C VAL A 568 -0.39 13.40 -22.58
N ASP A 569 -0.32 12.23 -21.94
CA ASP A 569 -0.45 10.95 -22.63
C ASP A 569 -1.91 10.64 -23.04
N ALA A 570 -2.90 11.10 -22.26
CA ALA A 570 -4.30 10.82 -22.52
C ALA A 570 -5.21 11.94 -22.00
N PRO A 571 -5.18 13.13 -22.61
CA PRO A 571 -6.03 14.22 -22.17
C PRO A 571 -7.52 13.87 -22.32
N VAL A 572 -8.34 14.28 -21.34
CA VAL A 572 -9.81 14.08 -21.36
C VAL A 572 -10.56 15.18 -22.12
N GLU A 573 -9.83 16.17 -22.60
CA GLU A 573 -10.33 17.33 -23.34
C GLU A 573 -9.25 17.84 -24.32
N ASP A 574 -9.64 18.69 -25.26
CA ASP A 574 -8.69 19.33 -26.18
C ASP A 574 -7.89 20.38 -25.40
N LEU A 575 -6.58 20.15 -25.31
CA LEU A 575 -5.66 21.01 -24.57
C LEU A 575 -4.94 21.97 -25.52
N ARG A 576 -4.91 23.24 -25.16
CA ARG A 576 -4.14 24.27 -25.85
C ARG A 576 -2.99 24.74 -24.98
N THR A 577 -1.93 25.20 -25.63
CA THR A 577 -0.81 25.83 -24.92
C THR A 577 -1.27 27.14 -24.29
N LYS A 578 -0.96 27.36 -23.03
CA LYS A 578 -1.30 28.57 -22.28
C LYS A 578 -0.61 29.77 -22.92
N SER A 579 -1.40 30.70 -23.39
CA SER A 579 -0.85 31.98 -23.91
C SER A 579 -0.33 32.79 -22.72
N HIS A 580 0.98 33.01 -22.66
CA HIS A 580 1.55 33.98 -21.72
C HIS A 580 1.17 35.38 -22.21
N HIS A 581 0.15 35.97 -21.60
CA HIS A 581 -0.15 37.40 -21.71
C HIS A 581 0.64 38.17 -20.65
#